data_f07ec27d8cce4bfdd7b065abb3e301a8
#
_entry.id   f07ec27d8cce4bfdd7b065abb3e301a8
#
_cell.length_a   1.000
_cell.length_b   1.000
_cell.length_c   1.000
_cell.angle_alpha   90.00
_cell.angle_beta   90.00
_cell.angle_gamma   90.00
#
_symmetry.space_group_name_H-M   'P 1'
#
loop_
_entity.id
_entity.type
_entity.pdbx_description
1 polymer ?
#
loop_
_entity_poly.entity_id
_entity_poly.type
_entity_poly.pdbx_seq_one_letter_code
_entity_poly.pdbx_strand_id
1 'polypeptide(L)'
;ARRTLNMEHFPVQLIGGIVLHQGRIAEMRTGEGKTLVSTCPAYLNALKGKGVQIVTVNDYLAKRDAEWMGQVHRFLGLTVGVVLNDMNSAQRKEAYACDITYVTNNELGFDYLRDNMSIYKEQLVLRDLDYCIIDEVDSVLIDEARTPLIISGQSGKSTKLYEVCDVLARQLERGTVSKEFSKIDAIMGEEIEETGDFVVDEKDKVVNLTEQGVKKVEEYFHIDNLADPENLEIQHNIILALRANNLMFRDR
;
A
#
# COMPACT_ATOMS: atom_id res chain seq x y z
N ALA A 1 27.99 21.26 16.24
CA ALA A 1 28.50 21.22 14.87
C ALA A 1 29.98 21.64 14.84
N ARG A 2 30.37 22.78 15.47
CA ARG A 2 31.74 23.27 15.39
C ARG A 2 32.78 22.28 15.96
N ARG A 3 32.48 21.62 17.09
CA ARG A 3 33.38 20.67 17.74
C ARG A 3 33.48 19.31 17.06
N THR A 4 32.47 18.93 16.29
CA THR A 4 32.37 17.61 15.64
C THR A 4 32.68 17.68 14.14
N LEU A 5 32.11 18.65 13.43
CA LEU A 5 32.17 18.76 11.98
C LEU A 5 33.03 19.96 11.51
N ASN A 6 33.54 20.77 12.44
CA ASN A 6 34.19 22.06 12.13
C ASN A 6 33.30 23.00 11.29
N MET A 7 31.98 22.95 11.52
CA MET A 7 30.96 23.76 10.84
C MET A 7 30.22 24.64 11.84
N GLU A 8 29.90 25.86 11.43
CA GLU A 8 29.05 26.78 12.21
C GLU A 8 27.78 27.08 11.46
N HIS A 9 26.67 27.24 12.19
CA HIS A 9 25.41 27.66 11.61
C HIS A 9 25.47 29.16 11.30
N PHE A 10 25.08 29.49 10.08
CA PHE A 10 24.81 30.88 9.71
C PHE A 10 23.46 31.34 10.30
N PRO A 11 23.27 32.66 10.52
CA PRO A 11 22.00 33.16 11.06
C PRO A 11 20.77 32.73 10.27
N VAL A 12 20.86 32.68 8.93
CA VAL A 12 19.77 32.21 8.04
C VAL A 12 19.42 30.73 8.29
N GLN A 13 20.42 29.90 8.60
CA GLN A 13 20.20 28.49 8.94
C GLN A 13 19.50 28.30 10.28
N LEU A 14 19.81 29.14 11.26
CA LEU A 14 19.10 29.16 12.54
C LEU A 14 17.62 29.57 12.36
N ILE A 15 17.38 30.58 11.52
CA ILE A 15 16.00 30.99 11.16
C ILE A 15 15.27 29.80 10.51
N GLY A 16 15.88 29.12 9.55
CA GLY A 16 15.32 27.92 8.91
C GLY A 16 14.98 26.83 9.94
N GLY A 17 15.89 26.57 10.88
CA GLY A 17 15.65 25.61 11.97
C GLY A 17 14.48 26.00 12.87
N ILE A 18 14.28 27.27 13.18
CA ILE A 18 13.15 27.78 13.96
C ILE A 18 11.84 27.57 13.18
N VAL A 19 11.83 27.89 11.89
CA VAL A 19 10.66 27.70 11.01
C VAL A 19 10.25 26.24 10.97
N LEU A 20 11.20 25.32 10.80
CA LEU A 20 10.95 23.88 10.83
C LEU A 20 10.40 23.42 12.19
N HIS A 21 10.95 23.90 13.30
CA HIS A 21 10.44 23.57 14.64
C HIS A 21 8.99 24.02 14.84
N GLN A 22 8.59 25.10 14.21
CA GLN A 22 7.20 25.60 14.23
C GLN A 22 6.23 24.81 13.35
N GLY A 23 6.67 23.73 12.69
CA GLY A 23 5.87 22.93 11.79
C GLY A 23 5.54 23.64 10.46
N ARG A 24 6.45 24.51 10.01
CA ARG A 24 6.30 25.28 8.77
C ARG A 24 7.29 24.81 7.71
N ILE A 25 7.10 25.28 6.48
CA ILE A 25 8.00 25.03 5.36
C ILE A 25 9.09 26.11 5.34
N ALA A 26 10.34 25.67 5.31
CA ALA A 26 11.51 26.54 5.13
C ALA A 26 12.04 26.36 3.72
N GLU A 27 11.83 27.32 2.84
CA GLU A 27 12.40 27.33 1.51
C GLU A 27 13.85 27.85 1.59
N MET A 28 14.80 27.03 1.13
CA MET A 28 16.22 27.37 1.08
C MET A 28 16.80 26.93 -0.27
N ARG A 29 17.68 27.76 -0.82
CA ARG A 29 18.35 27.48 -2.11
C ARG A 29 19.36 26.33 -1.98
N THR A 30 19.65 25.71 -3.11
CA THR A 30 20.73 24.73 -3.20
C THR A 30 22.05 25.35 -2.76
N GLY A 31 22.83 24.64 -1.93
CA GLY A 31 24.11 25.11 -1.39
C GLY A 31 24.02 25.90 -0.09
N GLU A 32 22.83 26.26 0.41
CA GLU A 32 22.68 26.99 1.68
C GLU A 32 22.79 26.10 2.93
N GLY A 33 23.11 24.82 2.77
CA GLY A 33 23.38 23.89 3.86
C GLY A 33 22.15 23.39 4.61
N LYS A 34 21.08 23.07 3.89
CA LYS A 34 19.81 22.52 4.43
C LYS A 34 20.03 21.34 5.39
N THR A 35 20.98 20.45 5.07
CA THR A 35 21.31 19.29 5.91
C THR A 35 21.77 19.70 7.33
N LEU A 36 22.56 20.77 7.43
CA LEU A 36 23.00 21.28 8.73
C LEU A 36 21.86 21.97 9.49
N VAL A 37 20.93 22.64 8.79
CA VAL A 37 19.74 23.28 9.37
C VAL A 37 18.89 22.29 10.13
N SER A 38 18.69 21.09 9.59
CA SER A 38 17.85 20.04 10.21
C SER A 38 18.34 19.60 11.59
N THR A 39 19.64 19.77 11.89
CA THR A 39 20.23 19.34 13.18
C THR A 39 19.64 20.06 14.38
N CYS A 40 19.34 21.35 14.26
CA CYS A 40 18.81 22.15 15.37
C CYS A 40 17.39 21.71 15.78
N PRO A 41 16.39 21.70 14.86
CA PRO A 41 15.04 21.29 15.21
C PRO A 41 14.96 19.78 15.55
N ALA A 42 15.77 18.93 14.89
CA ALA A 42 15.83 17.51 15.23
C ALA A 42 16.29 17.29 16.67
N TYR A 43 17.41 17.93 17.07
CA TYR A 43 17.88 17.85 18.44
C TYR A 43 16.83 18.33 19.45
N LEU A 44 16.26 19.51 19.23
CA LEU A 44 15.29 20.11 20.15
C LEU A 44 14.06 19.23 20.36
N ASN A 45 13.52 18.67 19.29
CA ASN A 45 12.33 17.81 19.37
C ASN A 45 12.66 16.40 19.89
N ALA A 46 13.86 15.88 19.65
CA ALA A 46 14.31 14.60 20.19
C ALA A 46 14.42 14.58 21.73
N LEU A 47 14.65 15.74 22.37
CA LEU A 47 14.68 15.86 23.83
C LEU A 47 13.36 15.46 24.51
N LYS A 48 12.26 15.40 23.80
CA LYS A 48 10.98 14.87 24.29
C LYS A 48 10.99 13.34 24.51
N GLY A 49 11.99 12.62 23.98
CA GLY A 49 12.09 11.16 24.05
C GLY A 49 11.08 10.40 23.20
N LYS A 50 10.33 11.08 22.32
CA LYS A 50 9.30 10.46 21.48
C LYS A 50 9.79 10.06 20.09
N GLY A 51 11.00 10.43 19.73
CA GLY A 51 11.60 10.18 18.43
C GLY A 51 11.30 11.23 17.37
N VAL A 52 12.29 11.42 16.52
CA VAL A 52 12.25 12.33 15.38
C VAL A 52 12.59 11.54 14.12
N GLN A 53 11.79 11.65 13.08
CA GLN A 53 12.10 11.12 11.77
C GLN A 53 12.65 12.23 10.87
N ILE A 54 13.75 11.96 10.17
CA ILE A 54 14.28 12.80 9.09
C ILE A 54 14.11 12.03 7.81
N VAL A 55 13.17 12.50 6.99
CA VAL A 55 12.74 11.83 5.77
C VAL A 55 13.48 12.40 4.57
N THR A 56 14.07 11.53 3.76
CA THR A 56 14.81 11.85 2.54
C THR A 56 14.24 11.09 1.34
N VAL A 57 14.73 11.40 0.14
CA VAL A 57 14.22 10.79 -1.10
C VAL A 57 14.89 9.46 -1.47
N ASN A 58 16.06 9.13 -0.92
CA ASN A 58 16.75 7.87 -1.23
C ASN A 58 17.67 7.39 -0.09
N ASP A 59 18.02 6.10 -0.15
CA ASP A 59 18.84 5.41 0.87
C ASP A 59 20.26 6.00 0.98
N TYR A 60 20.82 6.46 -0.11
CA TYR A 60 22.15 7.08 -0.11
C TYR A 60 22.17 8.33 0.78
N LEU A 61 21.18 9.21 0.61
CA LEU A 61 21.04 10.43 1.41
C LEU A 61 20.73 10.09 2.88
N ALA A 62 19.83 9.17 3.13
CA ALA A 62 19.51 8.73 4.49
C ALA A 62 20.76 8.24 5.22
N LYS A 63 21.55 7.37 4.60
CA LYS A 63 22.79 6.85 5.16
C LYS A 63 23.86 7.94 5.34
N ARG A 64 24.12 8.72 4.31
CA ARG A 64 25.12 9.82 4.33
C ARG A 64 24.82 10.81 5.47
N ASP A 65 23.56 11.23 5.58
CA ASP A 65 23.18 12.27 6.54
C ASP A 65 23.13 11.71 7.97
N ALA A 66 22.72 10.44 8.15
CA ALA A 66 22.81 9.74 9.43
C ALA A 66 24.27 9.58 9.91
N GLU A 67 25.21 9.32 9.01
CA GLU A 67 26.63 9.20 9.32
C GLU A 67 27.23 10.58 9.60
N TRP A 68 26.93 11.57 8.81
CA TRP A 68 27.53 12.90 8.88
C TRP A 68 26.91 13.75 9.99
N MET A 69 25.63 14.06 9.93
CA MET A 69 24.95 14.87 10.96
C MET A 69 24.76 14.09 12.27
N GLY A 70 24.67 12.78 12.19
CA GLY A 70 24.60 11.90 13.35
C GLY A 70 25.77 12.06 14.32
N GLN A 71 26.95 12.52 13.87
CA GLN A 71 28.07 12.84 14.76
C GLN A 71 27.72 13.97 15.74
N VAL A 72 26.97 14.98 15.29
CA VAL A 72 26.48 16.07 16.15
C VAL A 72 25.52 15.55 17.19
N HIS A 73 24.56 14.75 16.77
CA HIS A 73 23.52 14.21 17.66
C HIS A 73 24.11 13.25 18.71
N ARG A 74 24.99 12.34 18.30
CA ARG A 74 25.68 11.41 19.21
C ARG A 74 26.60 12.15 20.20
N PHE A 75 27.28 13.21 19.75
CA PHE A 75 28.08 14.07 20.64
C PHE A 75 27.23 14.74 21.71
N LEU A 76 25.98 15.04 21.43
CA LEU A 76 25.01 15.62 22.34
C LEU A 76 24.25 14.57 23.19
N GLY A 77 24.63 13.30 23.08
CA GLY A 77 24.09 12.20 23.88
C GLY A 77 22.83 11.53 23.31
N LEU A 78 22.44 11.84 22.07
CA LEU A 78 21.29 11.20 21.41
C LEU A 78 21.71 9.99 20.58
N THR A 79 20.81 9.02 20.50
CA THR A 79 20.92 7.85 19.61
C THR A 79 20.45 8.18 18.20
N VAL A 80 21.13 7.62 17.20
CA VAL A 80 20.83 7.87 15.79
C VAL A 80 20.74 6.56 15.04
N GLY A 81 19.57 6.28 14.47
CA GLY A 81 19.29 5.16 13.59
C GLY A 81 19.16 5.57 12.12
N VAL A 82 19.25 4.60 11.23
CA VAL A 82 18.95 4.74 9.82
C VAL A 82 18.14 3.51 9.37
N VAL A 83 17.11 3.72 8.56
CA VAL A 83 16.31 2.64 7.96
C VAL A 83 16.57 2.62 6.47
N LEU A 84 16.99 1.46 5.98
CA LEU A 84 17.33 1.20 4.58
C LEU A 84 16.46 0.04 4.05
N ASN A 85 16.41 -0.10 2.73
CA ASN A 85 15.54 -1.07 2.05
C ASN A 85 15.85 -2.54 2.36
N ASP A 86 17.12 -2.87 2.64
CA ASP A 86 17.60 -4.24 2.88
C ASP A 86 17.44 -4.71 4.33
N MET A 87 16.92 -3.87 5.23
CA MET A 87 16.80 -4.18 6.66
C MET A 87 15.58 -5.05 6.96
N ASN A 88 15.75 -6.02 7.86
CA ASN A 88 14.65 -6.83 8.41
C ASN A 88 13.87 -6.06 9.50
N SER A 89 12.70 -6.60 9.91
CA SER A 89 11.81 -5.95 10.87
C SER A 89 12.47 -5.68 12.24
N ALA A 90 13.34 -6.57 12.72
CA ALA A 90 14.04 -6.37 13.99
C ALA A 90 15.00 -5.19 13.92
N GLN A 91 15.79 -5.10 12.86
CA GLN A 91 16.72 -3.99 12.62
C GLN A 91 15.98 -2.67 12.44
N ARG A 92 14.84 -2.66 11.72
CA ARG A 92 13.98 -1.48 11.58
C ARG A 92 13.45 -1.02 12.92
N LYS A 93 12.96 -1.94 13.76
CA LYS A 93 12.46 -1.65 15.10
C LYS A 93 13.53 -1.01 16.00
N GLU A 94 14.76 -1.52 15.95
CA GLU A 94 15.90 -0.93 16.66
C GLU A 94 16.22 0.48 16.14
N ALA A 95 16.22 0.69 14.83
CA ALA A 95 16.48 1.99 14.22
C ALA A 95 15.41 3.02 14.59
N TYR A 96 14.11 2.65 14.55
CA TYR A 96 13.02 3.53 14.96
C TYR A 96 12.97 3.78 16.47
N ALA A 97 13.56 2.92 17.28
CA ALA A 97 13.69 3.14 18.72
C ALA A 97 14.72 4.23 19.08
N CYS A 98 15.59 4.63 18.17
CA CYS A 98 16.53 5.73 18.36
C CYS A 98 15.83 7.09 18.54
N ASP A 99 16.54 8.04 19.14
CA ASP A 99 16.02 9.41 19.35
C ASP A 99 15.80 10.14 18.02
N ILE A 100 16.67 9.90 17.03
CA ILE A 100 16.58 10.43 15.68
C ILE A 100 16.77 9.29 14.70
N THR A 101 15.86 9.16 13.74
CA THR A 101 15.90 8.14 12.68
C THR A 101 15.89 8.79 11.30
N TYR A 102 16.89 8.47 10.49
CA TYR A 102 16.93 8.83 9.07
C TYR A 102 16.27 7.71 8.27
N VAL A 103 15.39 8.07 7.34
CA VAL A 103 14.59 7.10 6.58
C VAL A 103 14.15 7.70 5.26
N THR A 104 13.90 6.88 4.25
CA THR A 104 13.29 7.38 3.00
C THR A 104 11.76 7.46 3.13
N ASN A 105 11.13 8.33 2.34
CA ASN A 105 9.67 8.45 2.26
C ASN A 105 8.99 7.09 1.97
N ASN A 106 9.55 6.32 1.06
CA ASN A 106 9.01 5.00 0.67
C ASN A 106 9.11 4.00 1.82
N GLU A 107 10.28 3.87 2.45
CA GLU A 107 10.47 2.92 3.55
C GLU A 107 9.57 3.25 4.76
N LEU A 108 9.49 4.53 5.13
CA LEU A 108 8.59 4.97 6.21
C LEU A 108 7.12 4.69 5.88
N GLY A 109 6.70 4.97 4.64
CA GLY A 109 5.35 4.73 4.18
C GLY A 109 5.01 3.23 4.13
N PHE A 110 5.92 2.38 3.64
CA PHE A 110 5.72 0.93 3.66
C PHE A 110 5.74 0.35 5.08
N ASP A 111 6.58 0.85 5.98
CA ASP A 111 6.57 0.42 7.37
C ASP A 111 5.26 0.81 8.06
N TYR A 112 4.75 2.01 7.81
CA TYR A 112 3.44 2.43 8.29
C TYR A 112 2.30 1.53 7.78
N LEU A 113 2.31 1.16 6.49
CA LEU A 113 1.33 0.24 5.93
C LEU A 113 1.44 -1.16 6.56
N ARG A 114 2.65 -1.69 6.70
CA ARG A 114 2.90 -3.01 7.33
C ARG A 114 2.41 -3.03 8.77
N ASP A 115 2.69 -1.99 9.53
CA ASP A 115 2.24 -1.87 10.92
C ASP A 115 0.71 -1.83 11.03
N ASN A 116 0.02 -1.14 10.10
CA ASN A 116 -1.45 -1.12 10.06
C ASN A 116 -2.07 -2.48 9.63
N MET A 117 -1.30 -3.37 9.03
CA MET A 117 -1.72 -4.74 8.69
C MET A 117 -1.38 -5.74 9.79
N SER A 118 -0.58 -5.36 10.79
CA SER A 118 -0.13 -6.24 11.86
C SER A 118 -1.26 -6.55 12.85
N ILE A 119 -1.40 -7.81 13.24
CA ILE A 119 -2.42 -8.27 14.19
C ILE A 119 -1.92 -8.10 15.64
N TYR A 120 -0.61 -8.27 15.86
CA TYR A 120 0.01 -8.24 17.18
C TYR A 120 0.89 -7.00 17.35
N LYS A 121 0.81 -6.38 18.53
CA LYS A 121 1.57 -5.18 18.87
C LYS A 121 3.10 -5.39 18.82
N GLU A 122 3.55 -6.60 19.08
CA GLU A 122 4.97 -6.98 19.05
C GLU A 122 5.56 -6.91 17.65
N GLN A 123 4.72 -7.02 16.61
CA GLN A 123 5.12 -6.96 15.20
C GLN A 123 5.34 -5.54 14.70
N LEU A 124 4.84 -4.54 15.42
CA LEU A 124 5.00 -3.14 15.04
C LEU A 124 6.47 -2.74 15.09
N VAL A 125 6.93 -2.07 14.05
CA VAL A 125 8.30 -1.53 13.97
C VAL A 125 8.33 -0.05 14.31
N LEU A 126 7.28 0.69 13.98
CA LEU A 126 7.15 2.10 14.31
C LEU A 126 6.70 2.28 15.76
N ARG A 127 7.09 3.39 16.34
CA ARG A 127 6.49 3.94 17.55
C ARG A 127 5.58 5.12 17.19
N ASP A 128 4.97 5.76 18.19
CA ASP A 128 4.14 6.94 17.97
C ASP A 128 4.93 8.01 17.19
N LEU A 129 4.29 8.61 16.20
CA LEU A 129 4.86 9.65 15.35
C LEU A 129 4.64 11.00 16.05
N ASP A 130 5.71 11.67 16.50
CA ASP A 130 5.64 12.96 17.20
C ASP A 130 6.13 14.12 16.33
N TYR A 131 7.27 13.95 15.66
CA TYR A 131 7.86 15.01 14.84
C TYR A 131 8.65 14.44 13.65
N CYS A 132 8.47 15.05 12.49
CA CYS A 132 9.28 14.71 11.30
C CYS A 132 9.79 15.96 10.58
N ILE A 133 10.95 15.83 9.93
CA ILE A 133 11.48 16.78 8.97
C ILE A 133 11.52 16.07 7.62
N ILE A 134 10.87 16.65 6.61
CA ILE A 134 10.86 16.11 5.25
C ILE A 134 11.76 16.99 4.40
N ASP A 135 12.86 16.41 3.91
CA ASP A 135 13.75 17.08 2.96
C ASP A 135 13.20 16.89 1.54
N GLU A 136 13.39 17.88 0.67
CA GLU A 136 12.84 17.88 -0.69
C GLU A 136 11.32 17.63 -0.72
N VAL A 137 10.60 18.36 0.11
CA VAL A 137 9.16 18.20 0.35
C VAL A 137 8.31 18.34 -0.90
N ASP A 138 8.73 19.12 -1.87
CA ASP A 138 8.12 19.29 -3.19
C ASP A 138 8.14 17.96 -3.98
N SER A 139 9.28 17.27 -4.00
CA SER A 139 9.37 15.94 -4.61
C SER A 139 8.47 14.93 -3.88
N VAL A 140 8.55 14.87 -2.56
CA VAL A 140 7.84 13.85 -1.76
C VAL A 140 6.32 14.09 -1.75
N LEU A 141 5.85 15.33 -1.54
CA LEU A 141 4.44 15.62 -1.32
C LEU A 141 3.70 16.15 -2.57
N ILE A 142 4.41 16.46 -3.65
CA ILE A 142 3.80 16.94 -4.91
C ILE A 142 4.08 15.97 -6.04
N ASP A 143 5.35 15.77 -6.41
CA ASP A 143 5.71 15.00 -7.61
C ASP A 143 5.35 13.51 -7.45
N GLU A 144 5.70 12.91 -6.32
CA GLU A 144 5.44 11.49 -6.01
C GLU A 144 4.08 11.25 -5.34
N ALA A 145 3.34 12.29 -4.96
CA ALA A 145 2.10 12.17 -4.20
C ALA A 145 0.99 11.35 -4.91
N ARG A 146 1.05 11.25 -6.23
CA ARG A 146 0.09 10.47 -7.03
C ARG A 146 0.46 9.00 -7.16
N THR A 147 1.67 8.62 -6.78
CA THR A 147 2.12 7.22 -6.86
C THR A 147 1.70 6.49 -5.58
N PRO A 148 0.72 5.58 -5.64
CA PRO A 148 0.28 4.87 -4.44
C PRO A 148 1.35 3.90 -3.98
N LEU A 149 1.55 3.82 -2.66
CA LEU A 149 2.30 2.73 -2.05
C LEU A 149 1.41 1.49 -1.98
N ILE A 150 1.78 0.43 -2.68
CA ILE A 150 0.99 -0.80 -2.76
C ILE A 150 1.79 -1.95 -2.18
N ILE A 151 1.23 -2.61 -1.15
CA ILE A 151 1.72 -3.89 -0.67
C ILE A 151 0.89 -4.97 -1.34
N SER A 152 1.50 -5.75 -2.24
CA SER A 152 0.89 -6.92 -2.83
C SER A 152 1.62 -8.18 -2.36
N GLY A 153 0.88 -9.17 -1.90
CA GLY A 153 1.40 -10.50 -1.61
C GLY A 153 0.92 -11.48 -2.65
N GLN A 154 1.71 -12.52 -2.93
CA GLN A 154 1.13 -13.70 -3.57
C GLN A 154 0.07 -14.23 -2.61
N SER A 155 -1.21 -14.16 -3.01
CA SER A 155 -2.23 -14.95 -2.37
C SER A 155 -1.78 -16.40 -2.53
N GLY A 156 -1.53 -17.07 -1.40
CA GLY A 156 -1.11 -18.49 -1.38
C GLY A 156 -2.20 -19.44 -1.89
N LYS A 157 -3.28 -18.92 -2.42
CA LYS A 157 -4.36 -19.63 -3.05
C LYS A 157 -4.05 -19.78 -4.52
N SER A 158 -3.99 -21.00 -4.89
CA SER A 158 -3.67 -21.63 -6.15
C SER A 158 -4.17 -20.87 -7.38
N THR A 159 -3.27 -20.29 -8.15
CA THR A 159 -3.48 -19.92 -9.56
C THR A 159 -4.14 -21.05 -10.37
N LYS A 160 -3.99 -22.30 -9.95
CA LYS A 160 -4.62 -23.48 -10.54
C LYS A 160 -6.15 -23.40 -10.53
N LEU A 161 -6.78 -22.82 -9.51
CA LEU A 161 -8.24 -22.70 -9.48
C LEU A 161 -8.74 -21.73 -10.55
N TYR A 162 -8.04 -20.63 -10.79
CA TYR A 162 -8.36 -19.71 -11.89
C TYR A 162 -8.22 -20.37 -13.26
N GLU A 163 -7.15 -21.14 -13.47
CA GLU A 163 -6.92 -21.88 -14.73
C GLU A 163 -8.01 -22.92 -14.95
N VAL A 164 -8.38 -23.68 -13.93
CA VAL A 164 -9.43 -24.71 -14.01
C VAL A 164 -10.78 -24.06 -14.26
N CYS A 165 -11.11 -22.95 -13.59
CA CYS A 165 -12.34 -22.20 -13.83
C CYS A 165 -12.38 -21.60 -15.25
N ASP A 166 -11.26 -21.11 -15.78
CA ASP A 166 -11.20 -20.59 -17.16
C ASP A 166 -11.43 -21.71 -18.20
N VAL A 167 -10.83 -22.88 -18.00
CA VAL A 167 -11.06 -24.05 -18.87
C VAL A 167 -12.53 -24.45 -18.87
N LEU A 168 -13.17 -24.52 -17.71
CA LEU A 168 -14.60 -24.84 -17.60
C LEU A 168 -15.46 -23.73 -18.23
N ALA A 169 -15.17 -22.46 -17.96
CA ALA A 169 -15.92 -21.32 -18.49
C ALA A 169 -15.96 -21.30 -20.03
N ARG A 170 -14.90 -21.77 -20.69
CA ARG A 170 -14.85 -21.90 -22.17
C ARG A 170 -15.65 -23.07 -22.71
N GLN A 171 -16.01 -24.04 -21.89
CA GLN A 171 -16.83 -25.20 -22.26
C GLN A 171 -18.31 -24.96 -22.03
N LEU A 172 -18.68 -23.97 -21.22
CA LEU A 172 -20.07 -23.61 -20.98
C LEU A 172 -20.65 -22.84 -22.14
N GLU A 173 -21.92 -23.12 -22.47
CA GLU A 173 -22.64 -22.54 -23.57
C GLU A 173 -23.39 -21.26 -23.14
N ARG A 174 -23.16 -20.17 -23.90
CA ARG A 174 -23.90 -18.93 -23.69
C ARG A 174 -25.35 -19.08 -24.13
N GLY A 175 -26.26 -18.82 -23.22
CA GLY A 175 -27.67 -18.78 -23.46
C GLY A 175 -28.22 -17.38 -23.77
N THR A 176 -29.50 -17.33 -24.01
CA THR A 176 -30.26 -16.09 -24.26
C THR A 176 -31.46 -16.04 -23.30
N VAL A 177 -31.75 -14.84 -22.76
CA VAL A 177 -33.02 -14.57 -22.10
C VAL A 177 -34.03 -14.14 -23.14
N SER A 178 -35.24 -14.72 -23.18
CA SER A 178 -36.29 -14.24 -24.08
C SER A 178 -36.66 -12.78 -23.72
N LYS A 179 -36.56 -11.89 -24.71
CA LYS A 179 -36.64 -10.44 -24.56
C LYS A 179 -38.02 -9.86 -24.23
N GLU A 180 -39.03 -10.66 -23.97
CA GLU A 180 -40.42 -10.18 -23.82
C GLU A 180 -40.89 -10.01 -22.37
N PHE A 181 -40.00 -10.13 -21.37
CA PHE A 181 -40.43 -9.94 -19.98
C PHE A 181 -40.17 -8.53 -19.46
N SER A 182 -41.27 -7.82 -19.14
CA SER A 182 -41.25 -6.58 -18.39
C SER A 182 -41.06 -6.91 -16.89
N LYS A 183 -40.55 -5.93 -16.10
CA LYS A 183 -40.39 -6.07 -14.64
C LYS A 183 -41.70 -6.43 -13.90
N ILE A 184 -42.85 -6.42 -14.59
CA ILE A 184 -44.17 -6.74 -14.06
C ILE A 184 -44.39 -8.26 -14.06
N ASP A 185 -43.86 -8.99 -15.02
CA ASP A 185 -44.03 -10.43 -15.19
C ASP A 185 -43.22 -11.22 -14.15
N ALA A 186 -42.06 -10.69 -13.73
CA ALA A 186 -41.23 -11.25 -12.64
C ALA A 186 -41.94 -11.22 -11.27
N ILE A 187 -42.93 -10.34 -11.08
CA ILE A 187 -43.73 -10.23 -9.84
C ILE A 187 -44.88 -11.24 -9.84
N MET A 188 -45.28 -11.74 -11.02
CA MET A 188 -46.37 -12.70 -11.18
C MET A 188 -45.97 -14.18 -11.08
N GLY A 189 -44.65 -14.49 -10.95
CA GLY A 189 -44.18 -15.85 -10.70
C GLY A 189 -44.17 -16.78 -11.92
N GLU A 190 -44.11 -16.22 -13.13
CA GLU A 190 -43.89 -17.02 -14.33
C GLU A 190 -42.41 -17.38 -14.47
N GLU A 191 -42.12 -18.67 -14.72
CA GLU A 191 -40.76 -19.18 -14.87
C GLU A 191 -40.14 -18.61 -16.16
N ILE A 192 -38.98 -17.92 -15.99
CA ILE A 192 -38.19 -17.41 -17.11
C ILE A 192 -37.48 -18.61 -17.74
N GLU A 193 -37.82 -18.95 -18.99
CA GLU A 193 -37.05 -19.93 -19.74
C GLU A 193 -35.69 -19.34 -20.11
N GLU A 194 -34.69 -19.61 -19.29
CA GLU A 194 -33.29 -19.36 -19.61
C GLU A 194 -32.72 -20.53 -20.37
N THR A 195 -32.16 -20.29 -21.56
CA THR A 195 -31.48 -21.31 -22.36
C THR A 195 -29.97 -21.24 -22.14
N GLY A 196 -29.29 -22.40 -22.29
CA GLY A 196 -27.83 -22.45 -22.13
C GLY A 196 -27.36 -22.53 -20.65
N ASP A 197 -26.04 -22.45 -20.46
CA ASP A 197 -25.42 -22.64 -19.14
C ASP A 197 -25.23 -21.33 -18.39
N PHE A 198 -25.15 -20.21 -19.09
CA PHE A 198 -25.05 -18.88 -18.49
C PHE A 198 -25.61 -17.79 -19.40
N VAL A 199 -26.04 -16.70 -18.79
CA VAL A 199 -26.62 -15.53 -19.46
C VAL A 199 -25.77 -14.31 -19.18
N VAL A 200 -25.59 -13.45 -20.22
CA VAL A 200 -24.79 -12.22 -20.14
C VAL A 200 -25.69 -11.02 -20.33
N ASP A 201 -25.73 -10.15 -19.35
CA ASP A 201 -26.29 -8.81 -19.49
C ASP A 201 -25.16 -7.82 -19.83
N GLU A 202 -25.12 -7.39 -21.09
CA GLU A 202 -24.10 -6.47 -21.60
C GLU A 202 -24.28 -5.04 -21.08
N LYS A 203 -25.52 -4.64 -20.67
CA LYS A 203 -25.78 -3.31 -20.13
C LYS A 203 -25.26 -3.15 -18.73
N ASP A 204 -25.58 -4.12 -17.87
CA ASP A 204 -25.19 -4.09 -16.48
C ASP A 204 -23.85 -4.79 -16.24
N LYS A 205 -23.22 -5.34 -17.29
CA LYS A 205 -21.95 -6.07 -17.25
C LYS A 205 -21.94 -7.22 -16.25
N VAL A 206 -23.06 -7.93 -16.15
CA VAL A 206 -23.25 -9.04 -15.23
C VAL A 206 -23.35 -10.34 -16.03
N VAL A 207 -22.83 -11.41 -15.42
CA VAL A 207 -22.98 -12.79 -15.93
C VAL A 207 -23.58 -13.62 -14.82
N ASN A 208 -24.66 -14.35 -15.15
CA ASN A 208 -25.34 -15.25 -14.23
C ASN A 208 -25.34 -16.67 -14.79
N LEU A 209 -25.10 -17.67 -13.94
CA LEU A 209 -25.27 -19.07 -14.26
C LEU A 209 -26.77 -19.41 -14.25
N THR A 210 -27.20 -20.22 -15.22
CA THR A 210 -28.54 -20.85 -15.21
C THR A 210 -28.53 -22.08 -14.31
N GLU A 211 -29.69 -22.65 -14.02
CA GLU A 211 -29.76 -23.92 -13.28
C GLU A 211 -28.97 -25.06 -13.97
N GLN A 212 -28.98 -25.08 -15.29
CA GLN A 212 -28.19 -26.05 -16.07
C GLN A 212 -26.70 -25.79 -15.91
N GLY A 213 -26.27 -24.53 -15.93
CA GLY A 213 -24.86 -24.14 -15.71
C GLY A 213 -24.38 -24.46 -14.31
N VAL A 214 -25.19 -24.21 -13.28
CA VAL A 214 -24.88 -24.57 -11.90
C VAL A 214 -24.62 -26.08 -11.79
N LYS A 215 -25.50 -26.93 -12.32
CA LYS A 215 -25.33 -28.39 -12.29
C LYS A 215 -24.05 -28.85 -12.98
N LYS A 216 -23.70 -28.27 -14.12
CA LYS A 216 -22.43 -28.59 -14.82
C LYS A 216 -21.21 -28.20 -14.01
N VAL A 217 -21.25 -27.07 -13.31
CA VAL A 217 -20.17 -26.64 -12.42
C VAL A 217 -20.04 -27.58 -11.23
N GLU A 218 -21.15 -27.96 -10.60
CA GLU A 218 -21.21 -28.89 -9.48
C GLU A 218 -20.65 -30.28 -9.89
N GLU A 219 -21.05 -30.80 -11.03
CA GLU A 219 -20.53 -32.06 -11.58
C GLU A 219 -19.01 -31.99 -11.86
N TYR A 220 -18.55 -30.89 -12.43
CA TYR A 220 -17.13 -30.73 -12.77
C TYR A 220 -16.22 -30.66 -11.56
N PHE A 221 -16.65 -29.97 -10.52
CA PHE A 221 -15.88 -29.84 -9.26
C PHE A 221 -16.20 -30.92 -8.24
N HIS A 222 -17.13 -31.84 -8.53
CA HIS A 222 -17.60 -32.90 -7.63
C HIS A 222 -18.09 -32.35 -6.28
N ILE A 223 -18.92 -31.31 -6.31
CA ILE A 223 -19.53 -30.66 -5.15
C ILE A 223 -21.05 -30.85 -5.18
N ASP A 224 -21.66 -30.92 -4.00
CA ASP A 224 -23.10 -31.18 -3.88
C ASP A 224 -23.94 -29.90 -4.10
N ASN A 225 -23.42 -28.72 -3.72
CA ASN A 225 -24.14 -27.46 -3.83
C ASN A 225 -23.15 -26.29 -3.99
N LEU A 226 -23.23 -25.58 -5.12
CA LEU A 226 -22.37 -24.42 -5.43
C LEU A 226 -22.64 -23.22 -4.49
N ALA A 227 -23.82 -23.11 -3.93
CA ALA A 227 -24.21 -22.00 -3.04
C ALA A 227 -23.74 -22.19 -1.59
N ASP A 228 -23.15 -23.32 -1.23
CA ASP A 228 -22.63 -23.53 0.12
C ASP A 228 -21.46 -22.60 0.44
N PRO A 229 -21.32 -22.12 1.69
CA PRO A 229 -20.25 -21.23 2.11
C PRO A 229 -18.85 -21.74 1.79
N GLU A 230 -18.65 -23.05 1.80
CA GLU A 230 -17.38 -23.71 1.49
C GLU A 230 -17.02 -23.62 -0.01
N ASN A 231 -18.01 -23.47 -0.89
CA ASN A 231 -17.87 -23.44 -2.35
C ASN A 231 -17.94 -22.02 -2.96
N LEU A 232 -18.13 -20.99 -2.14
CA LEU A 232 -18.20 -19.59 -2.60
C LEU A 232 -17.00 -19.14 -3.42
N GLU A 233 -15.81 -19.69 -3.15
CA GLU A 233 -14.60 -19.37 -3.90
C GLU A 233 -14.67 -19.93 -5.33
N ILE A 234 -15.21 -21.13 -5.52
CA ILE A 234 -15.43 -21.74 -6.84
C ILE A 234 -16.48 -20.93 -7.60
N GLN A 235 -17.61 -20.63 -6.96
CA GLN A 235 -18.68 -19.79 -7.54
C GLN A 235 -18.14 -18.44 -8.01
N HIS A 236 -17.36 -17.75 -7.17
CA HIS A 236 -16.79 -16.46 -7.51
C HIS A 236 -15.84 -16.55 -8.70
N ASN A 237 -14.95 -17.55 -8.71
CA ASN A 237 -13.93 -17.69 -9.75
C ASN A 237 -14.55 -18.11 -11.10
N ILE A 238 -15.59 -18.94 -11.12
CA ILE A 238 -16.26 -19.30 -12.38
C ILE A 238 -17.00 -18.09 -12.98
N ILE A 239 -17.66 -17.27 -12.15
CA ILE A 239 -18.31 -16.03 -12.61
C ILE A 239 -17.26 -15.04 -13.13
N LEU A 240 -16.12 -14.90 -12.47
CA LEU A 240 -15.02 -14.06 -12.96
C LEU A 240 -14.47 -14.55 -14.30
N ALA A 241 -14.29 -15.85 -14.46
CA ALA A 241 -13.82 -16.45 -15.72
C ALA A 241 -14.81 -16.23 -16.87
N LEU A 242 -16.10 -16.43 -16.60
CA LEU A 242 -17.18 -16.15 -17.57
C LEU A 242 -17.22 -14.67 -17.96
N ARG A 243 -17.09 -13.75 -17.00
CA ARG A 243 -17.01 -12.30 -17.27
C ARG A 243 -15.80 -11.96 -18.11
N ALA A 244 -14.63 -12.50 -17.77
CA ALA A 244 -13.39 -12.26 -18.52
C ALA A 244 -13.51 -12.70 -19.96
N ASN A 245 -14.08 -13.90 -20.20
CA ASN A 245 -14.22 -14.46 -21.54
C ASN A 245 -15.32 -13.80 -22.39
N ASN A 246 -16.34 -13.15 -21.77
CA ASN A 246 -17.50 -12.63 -22.50
C ASN A 246 -17.63 -11.11 -22.50
N LEU A 247 -17.01 -10.40 -21.55
CA LEU A 247 -17.18 -8.95 -21.37
C LEU A 247 -15.87 -8.15 -21.42
N MET A 248 -14.71 -8.82 -21.24
CA MET A 248 -13.41 -8.15 -21.21
C MET A 248 -12.60 -8.50 -22.47
N PHE A 249 -12.84 -7.78 -23.56
CA PHE A 249 -12.06 -7.91 -24.78
C PHE A 249 -10.94 -6.87 -24.81
N ARG A 250 -9.80 -7.24 -25.39
CA ARG A 250 -8.58 -6.42 -25.42
C ARG A 250 -8.72 -5.13 -26.25
N ASP A 251 -9.73 -5.08 -27.15
CA ASP A 251 -9.93 -4.02 -28.15
C ASP A 251 -11.32 -3.34 -28.07
N ARG A 252 -11.94 -3.34 -26.88
CA ARG A 252 -13.21 -2.64 -26.66
C ARG A 252 -13.18 -1.77 -25.43
#